data_e24e8fc80ccf9acd78c52153224ffb36
#
_entry.id   e24e8fc80ccf9acd78c52153224ffb36
#
_cell.length_a   1.000
_cell.length_b   1.000
_cell.length_c   1.000
_cell.angle_alpha   90.00
_cell.angle_beta   90.00
_cell.angle_gamma   90.00
#
_symmetry.space_group_name_H-M   'P 1'
#
loop_
_entity.id
_entity.type
_entity.pdbx_description
1 polymer ?
#
loop_
_entity_poly.entity_id
_entity_poly.type
_entity_poly.pdbx_seq_one_letter_code
_entity_poly.pdbx_strand_id
1 'polypeptide(L)'
;MKTLAYDLHLHSCLSPCGDNDMTPANIAGMAKIIGLDLIALTDHNSCKNCPAVAIAAREYGLLFLPGMELTTAEEVHVLCYFASLDAAMDFDRYVSDHLPDTPNKPMFFGDQLIYNEQDQISCTEQRLLISATDLPFDAIYDLVNQYD
;
A
#
# COMPACT_ATOMS: atom_id res chain seq x y z
N MET A 1 -0.26 25.85 -17.53
CA MET A 1 0.02 24.45 -17.13
C MET A 1 -0.03 24.42 -15.60
N LYS A 2 -0.85 23.56 -14.99
CA LYS A 2 -0.91 23.45 -13.52
C LYS A 2 0.22 22.49 -13.09
N THR A 3 1.07 22.89 -12.18
CA THR A 3 2.06 22.03 -11.55
C THR A 3 1.39 21.30 -10.39
N LEU A 4 1.60 19.99 -10.29
CA LEU A 4 1.13 19.16 -9.18
C LEU A 4 2.33 18.82 -8.28
N ALA A 5 2.15 18.97 -6.97
CA ALA A 5 3.05 18.41 -5.97
C ALA A 5 2.58 17.01 -5.60
N TYR A 6 3.48 16.03 -5.56
CA TYR A 6 3.10 14.65 -5.33
C TYR A 6 4.11 13.88 -4.50
N ASP A 7 3.62 12.83 -3.83
CA ASP A 7 4.42 11.75 -3.26
C ASP A 7 3.82 10.41 -3.68
N LEU A 8 4.60 9.58 -4.35
CA LEU A 8 4.16 8.32 -4.93
C LEU A 8 4.72 7.09 -4.18
N HIS A 9 5.36 7.29 -3.03
CA HIS A 9 5.93 6.19 -2.25
C HIS A 9 5.67 6.42 -0.76
N LEU A 10 4.46 6.06 -0.31
CA LEU A 10 4.04 6.19 1.08
C LEU A 10 3.67 4.82 1.64
N HIS A 11 4.02 4.61 2.92
CA HIS A 11 3.64 3.44 3.69
C HIS A 11 2.68 3.82 4.80
N SER A 12 1.66 3.00 5.01
CA SER A 12 0.75 3.11 6.15
C SER A 12 1.24 2.27 7.33
N CYS A 13 0.47 2.29 8.41
CA CYS A 13 0.62 1.42 9.57
C CYS A 13 0.45 -0.08 9.26
N LEU A 14 0.15 -0.44 8.01
CA LEU A 14 0.12 -1.83 7.54
C LEU A 14 1.53 -2.34 7.23
N SER A 15 2.43 -1.47 6.77
CA SER A 15 3.81 -1.86 6.45
C SER A 15 4.66 -2.00 7.71
N PRO A 16 5.56 -3.01 7.79
CA PRO A 16 6.49 -3.18 8.92
C PRO A 16 7.43 -2.01 9.15
N CYS A 17 7.64 -1.17 8.15
CA CYS A 17 8.44 0.05 8.23
C CYS A 17 7.59 1.30 8.56
N GLY A 18 6.25 1.18 8.56
CA GLY A 18 5.33 2.25 8.91
C GLY A 18 5.12 2.35 10.42
N ASP A 19 4.95 3.56 10.93
CA ASP A 19 4.53 3.79 12.31
C ASP A 19 3.02 3.56 12.45
N ASN A 20 2.55 3.14 13.64
CA ASN A 20 1.12 2.95 13.92
C ASN A 20 0.30 4.24 13.76
N ASP A 21 0.94 5.42 13.86
CA ASP A 21 0.30 6.72 13.60
C ASP A 21 0.13 7.02 12.09
N MET A 22 0.69 6.21 11.21
CA MET A 22 0.50 6.32 9.76
C MET A 22 -0.85 5.72 9.33
N THR A 23 -1.91 6.23 9.97
CA THR A 23 -3.30 5.85 9.64
C THR A 23 -3.76 6.48 8.32
N PRO A 24 -4.78 5.94 7.66
CA PRO A 24 -5.34 6.53 6.43
C PRO A 24 -5.67 8.02 6.55
N ALA A 25 -6.33 8.42 7.65
CA ALA A 25 -6.68 9.83 7.89
C ALA A 25 -5.45 10.71 8.12
N ASN A 26 -4.45 10.23 8.88
CA ASN A 26 -3.23 10.98 9.15
C ASN A 26 -2.39 11.17 7.87
N ILE A 27 -2.24 10.14 7.04
CA ILE A 27 -1.54 10.23 5.75
C ILE A 27 -2.17 11.32 4.87
N ALA A 28 -3.49 11.27 4.67
CA ALA A 28 -4.18 12.24 3.83
C ALA A 28 -4.16 13.65 4.45
N GLY A 29 -4.36 13.76 5.76
CA GLY A 29 -4.31 15.03 6.48
C GLY A 29 -2.94 15.70 6.40
N MET A 30 -1.86 14.95 6.63
CA MET A 30 -0.49 15.47 6.55
C MET A 30 -0.11 15.83 5.11
N ALA A 31 -0.48 15.01 4.11
CA ALA A 31 -0.27 15.32 2.72
C ALA A 31 -0.92 16.66 2.33
N LYS A 32 -2.14 16.92 2.83
CA LYS A 32 -2.82 18.19 2.64
C LYS A 32 -2.10 19.37 3.30
N ILE A 33 -1.63 19.19 4.53
CA ILE A 33 -0.92 20.25 5.30
C ILE A 33 0.38 20.65 4.60
N ILE A 34 1.13 19.68 4.07
CA ILE A 34 2.40 19.98 3.37
C ILE A 34 2.21 20.40 1.90
N GLY A 35 0.95 20.43 1.41
CA GLY A 35 0.61 20.99 0.11
C GLY A 35 0.75 20.02 -1.06
N LEU A 36 0.64 18.71 -0.83
CA LEU A 36 0.54 17.75 -1.93
C LEU A 36 -0.81 17.84 -2.63
N ASP A 37 -0.82 17.55 -3.92
CA ASP A 37 -2.01 17.43 -4.77
C ASP A 37 -2.35 15.96 -5.07
N LEU A 38 -1.34 15.08 -5.07
CA LEU A 38 -1.45 13.66 -5.41
C LEU A 38 -0.60 12.82 -4.45
N ILE A 39 -1.17 11.73 -3.96
CA ILE A 39 -0.44 10.72 -3.17
C ILE A 39 -0.68 9.33 -3.74
N ALA A 40 0.30 8.43 -3.57
CA ALA A 40 0.11 7.00 -3.74
C ALA A 40 0.40 6.28 -2.43
N LEU A 41 -0.40 5.28 -2.11
CA LEU A 41 -0.09 4.33 -1.04
C LEU A 41 0.54 3.09 -1.67
N THR A 42 1.69 2.68 -1.13
CA THR A 42 2.50 1.57 -1.64
C THR A 42 3.02 0.70 -0.50
N ASP A 43 2.12 0.18 0.32
CA ASP A 43 2.49 -0.74 1.40
C ASP A 43 3.19 -2.00 0.86
N HIS A 44 4.07 -2.59 1.66
CA HIS A 44 4.77 -3.82 1.29
C HIS A 44 3.79 -4.95 1.02
N ASN A 45 3.86 -5.50 -0.19
CA ASN A 45 3.11 -6.69 -0.64
C ASN A 45 1.61 -6.65 -0.33
N SER A 46 1.01 -5.46 -0.17
CA SER A 46 -0.41 -5.32 0.12
C SER A 46 -1.01 -4.00 -0.34
N CYS A 47 -2.27 -4.05 -0.79
CA CYS A 47 -3.10 -2.88 -1.08
C CYS A 47 -4.26 -2.72 -0.08
N LYS A 48 -4.28 -3.46 1.03
CA LYS A 48 -5.44 -3.57 1.93
C LYS A 48 -5.85 -2.24 2.57
N ASN A 49 -4.93 -1.28 2.75
CA ASN A 49 -5.26 0.06 3.23
C ASN A 49 -5.58 1.06 2.11
N CYS A 50 -5.42 0.70 0.82
CA CYS A 50 -5.76 1.59 -0.30
C CYS A 50 -7.22 2.07 -0.28
N PRO A 51 -8.24 1.24 0.01
CA PRO A 51 -9.63 1.71 0.08
C PRO A 51 -9.84 2.80 1.13
N ALA A 52 -9.28 2.62 2.33
CA ALA A 52 -9.40 3.60 3.42
C ALA A 52 -8.66 4.91 3.09
N VAL A 53 -7.43 4.84 2.54
CA VAL A 53 -6.68 6.03 2.12
C VAL A 53 -7.36 6.74 0.95
N ALA A 54 -8.00 6.03 0.01
CA ALA A 54 -8.73 6.66 -1.09
C ALA A 54 -9.90 7.52 -0.59
N ILE A 55 -10.61 7.06 0.45
CA ILE A 55 -11.69 7.83 1.07
C ILE A 55 -11.13 9.05 1.78
N ALA A 56 -10.11 8.87 2.62
CA ALA A 56 -9.47 9.99 3.33
C ALA A 56 -8.90 11.02 2.34
N ALA A 57 -8.20 10.60 1.29
CA ALA A 57 -7.66 11.48 0.26
C ALA A 57 -8.75 12.31 -0.43
N ARG A 58 -9.89 11.69 -0.76
CA ARG A 58 -11.05 12.38 -1.36
C ARG A 58 -11.61 13.45 -0.41
N GLU A 59 -11.72 13.17 0.89
CA GLU A 59 -12.20 14.14 1.89
C GLU A 59 -11.31 15.37 2.00
N TYR A 60 -9.99 15.19 1.86
CA TYR A 60 -9.00 16.29 1.85
C TYR A 60 -8.79 16.92 0.47
N GLY A 61 -9.49 16.43 -0.57
CA GLY A 61 -9.38 16.95 -1.95
C GLY A 61 -8.05 16.65 -2.61
N LEU A 62 -7.45 15.50 -2.28
CA LEU A 62 -6.24 14.97 -2.89
C LEU A 62 -6.60 13.99 -4.02
N LEU A 63 -5.76 13.93 -5.04
CA LEU A 63 -5.75 12.81 -5.97
C LEU A 63 -5.07 11.62 -5.29
N PHE A 64 -5.58 10.42 -5.55
CA PHE A 64 -5.04 9.19 -4.99
C PHE A 64 -4.75 8.17 -6.08
N LEU A 65 -3.59 7.54 -6.00
CA LEU A 65 -3.17 6.45 -6.86
C LEU A 65 -2.97 5.20 -5.98
N PRO A 66 -3.79 4.16 -6.14
CA PRO A 66 -3.58 2.91 -5.41
C PRO A 66 -2.35 2.17 -5.94
N GLY A 67 -1.58 1.60 -5.05
CA GLY A 67 -0.35 0.91 -5.41
C GLY A 67 0.12 -0.08 -4.36
N MET A 68 1.24 -0.71 -4.66
CA MET A 68 1.92 -1.69 -3.82
C MET A 68 3.42 -1.58 -4.02
N GLU A 69 4.21 -1.71 -2.96
CA GLU A 69 5.62 -2.02 -3.06
C GLU A 69 5.82 -3.54 -2.98
N LEU A 70 5.92 -4.17 -4.15
CA LEU A 70 6.11 -5.60 -4.26
C LEU A 70 7.58 -5.96 -3.98
N THR A 71 7.83 -6.96 -3.12
CA THR A 71 9.15 -7.54 -2.92
C THR A 71 9.26 -8.83 -3.74
N THR A 72 10.11 -8.84 -4.76
CA THR A 72 10.31 -9.98 -5.66
C THR A 72 11.08 -11.12 -5.00
N ALA A 73 11.15 -12.28 -5.67
CA ALA A 73 11.94 -13.43 -5.23
C ALA A 73 13.44 -13.12 -5.08
N GLU A 74 13.94 -12.13 -5.84
CA GLU A 74 15.31 -11.64 -5.77
C GLU A 74 15.50 -10.53 -4.72
N GLU A 75 14.48 -10.28 -3.89
CA GLU A 75 14.47 -9.20 -2.89
C GLU A 75 14.59 -7.79 -3.48
N VAL A 76 14.13 -7.60 -4.73
CA VAL A 76 14.00 -6.28 -5.34
C VAL A 76 12.63 -5.70 -5.02
N HIS A 77 12.59 -4.44 -4.60
CA HIS A 77 11.35 -3.71 -4.33
C HIS A 77 10.89 -3.00 -5.60
N VAL A 78 9.66 -3.27 -6.03
CA VAL A 78 9.06 -2.71 -7.24
C VAL A 78 7.78 -1.98 -6.89
N LEU A 79 7.69 -0.70 -7.24
CA LEU A 79 6.47 0.08 -7.08
C LEU A 79 5.50 -0.24 -8.22
N CYS A 80 4.37 -0.84 -7.88
CA CYS A 80 3.28 -1.17 -8.79
C CYS A 80 2.13 -0.19 -8.55
N TYR A 81 1.60 0.44 -9.60
CA TYR A 81 0.49 1.38 -9.52
C TYR A 81 -0.67 0.92 -10.38
N PHE A 82 -1.89 1.22 -9.97
CA PHE A 82 -3.11 0.75 -10.62
C PHE A 82 -4.06 1.91 -10.94
N ALA A 83 -4.77 1.80 -12.07
CA ALA A 83 -5.73 2.82 -12.50
C ALA A 83 -7.00 2.84 -11.63
N SER A 84 -7.29 1.77 -10.89
CA SER A 84 -8.47 1.65 -10.04
C SER A 84 -8.19 0.88 -8.74
N LEU A 85 -9.05 1.09 -7.74
CA LEU A 85 -9.02 0.29 -6.51
C LEU A 85 -9.32 -1.18 -6.77
N ASP A 86 -10.22 -1.49 -7.69
CA ASP A 86 -10.58 -2.87 -8.01
C ASP A 86 -9.36 -3.62 -8.57
N ALA A 87 -8.63 -3.00 -9.51
CA ALA A 87 -7.39 -3.57 -10.04
C ALA A 87 -6.32 -3.79 -8.95
N ALA A 88 -6.13 -2.80 -8.07
CA ALA A 88 -5.19 -2.92 -6.95
C ALA A 88 -5.57 -4.06 -5.99
N MET A 89 -6.86 -4.19 -5.66
CA MET A 89 -7.33 -5.24 -4.75
C MET A 89 -7.31 -6.63 -5.40
N ASP A 90 -7.50 -6.72 -6.72
CA ASP A 90 -7.34 -7.98 -7.45
C ASP A 90 -5.88 -8.41 -7.47
N PHE A 91 -4.96 -7.47 -7.68
CA PHE A 91 -3.52 -7.71 -7.60
C PHE A 91 -3.08 -8.08 -6.17
N ASP A 92 -3.63 -7.42 -5.13
CA ASP A 92 -3.37 -7.76 -3.72
C ASP A 92 -3.70 -9.23 -3.44
N ARG A 93 -4.84 -9.74 -3.93
CA ARG A 93 -5.22 -11.14 -3.77
C ARG A 93 -4.22 -12.08 -4.43
N TYR A 94 -3.80 -11.76 -5.65
CA TYR A 94 -2.80 -12.55 -6.36
C TYR A 94 -1.47 -12.58 -5.61
N VAL A 95 -0.94 -11.42 -5.20
CA VAL A 95 0.33 -11.33 -4.46
C VAL A 95 0.23 -12.05 -3.11
N SER A 96 -0.92 -11.98 -2.43
CA SER A 96 -1.17 -12.69 -1.18
C SER A 96 -0.99 -14.20 -1.29
N ASP A 97 -1.31 -14.80 -2.44
CA ASP A 97 -1.12 -16.24 -2.69
C ASP A 97 0.37 -16.60 -2.91
N HIS A 98 1.20 -15.59 -3.25
CA HIS A 98 2.64 -15.72 -3.48
C HIS A 98 3.50 -15.27 -2.31
N LEU A 99 2.89 -14.74 -1.24
CA LEU A 99 3.57 -14.33 -0.03
C LEU A 99 3.80 -15.56 0.89
N PRO A 100 5.01 -15.78 1.41
CA PRO A 100 5.28 -16.90 2.30
C PRO A 100 4.46 -16.79 3.59
N ASP A 101 4.13 -17.94 4.19
CA ASP A 101 3.41 -18.02 5.46
C ASP A 101 4.35 -17.78 6.67
N THR A 102 5.11 -16.69 6.59
CA THR A 102 6.00 -16.25 7.66
C THR A 102 5.21 -15.41 8.65
N PRO A 103 5.07 -15.83 9.92
CA PRO A 103 4.29 -15.08 10.89
C PRO A 103 4.93 -13.72 11.23
N ASN A 104 4.11 -12.68 11.32
CA ASN A 104 4.57 -11.41 11.86
C ASN A 104 5.00 -11.54 13.33
N LYS A 105 5.96 -10.72 13.75
CA LYS A 105 6.40 -10.57 15.14
C LYS A 105 6.26 -9.12 15.55
N PRO A 106 5.09 -8.70 16.09
CA PRO A 106 4.76 -7.28 16.33
C PRO A 106 5.80 -6.54 17.17
N MET A 107 6.48 -7.22 18.10
CA MET A 107 7.55 -6.63 18.90
C MET A 107 8.72 -6.09 18.06
N PHE A 108 8.95 -6.62 16.84
CA PHE A 108 10.04 -6.24 15.96
C PHE A 108 9.59 -5.48 14.72
N PHE A 109 8.37 -5.79 14.19
CA PHE A 109 7.90 -5.34 12.89
C PHE A 109 6.60 -4.53 12.95
N GLY A 110 6.12 -4.17 14.16
CA GLY A 110 4.84 -3.47 14.32
C GLY A 110 3.62 -4.38 14.10
N ASP A 111 2.44 -3.79 14.26
CA ASP A 111 1.17 -4.53 14.31
C ASP A 111 0.58 -4.86 12.95
N GLN A 112 1.04 -4.22 11.87
CA GLN A 112 0.51 -4.36 10.51
C GLN A 112 -1.02 -4.18 10.48
N LEU A 113 -1.47 -2.96 10.83
CA LEU A 113 -2.88 -2.63 11.02
C LEU A 113 -3.61 -2.42 9.69
N ILE A 114 -4.78 -3.04 9.56
CA ILE A 114 -5.69 -2.84 8.43
C ILE A 114 -6.87 -2.00 8.89
N TYR A 115 -7.14 -0.91 8.16
CA TYR A 115 -8.22 0.02 8.42
C TYR A 115 -9.40 -0.20 7.47
N ASN A 116 -10.60 0.00 7.99
CA ASN A 116 -11.82 0.05 7.18
C ASN A 116 -12.08 1.47 6.64
N GLU A 117 -13.13 1.61 5.85
CA GLU A 117 -13.55 2.87 5.23
C GLU A 117 -14.04 3.93 6.24
N GLN A 118 -14.25 3.57 7.49
CA GLN A 118 -14.65 4.46 8.59
C GLN A 118 -13.45 4.88 9.46
N ASP A 119 -12.22 4.69 8.97
CA ASP A 119 -10.97 4.96 9.68
C ASP A 119 -10.86 4.24 11.03
N GLN A 120 -11.34 3.00 11.07
CA GLN A 120 -11.27 2.13 12.24
C GLN A 120 -10.43 0.89 11.92
N ILE A 121 -9.68 0.40 12.91
CA ILE A 121 -8.95 -0.85 12.77
C ILE A 121 -9.94 -1.99 12.53
N SER A 122 -9.82 -2.65 11.39
CA SER A 122 -10.60 -3.81 10.99
C SER A 122 -9.98 -5.12 11.51
N CYS A 123 -8.69 -5.27 11.27
CA CYS A 123 -7.91 -6.43 11.70
C CYS A 123 -6.40 -6.13 11.59
N THR A 124 -5.58 -7.14 11.87
CA THR A 124 -4.13 -7.10 11.66
C THR A 124 -3.71 -8.14 10.63
N GLU A 125 -2.71 -7.84 9.80
CA GLU A 125 -2.10 -8.86 8.93
C GLU A 125 -1.17 -9.74 9.76
N GLN A 126 -1.40 -11.05 9.68
CA GLN A 126 -0.66 -12.02 10.51
C GLN A 126 0.65 -12.48 9.87
N ARG A 127 0.77 -12.37 8.55
CA ARG A 127 1.99 -12.69 7.83
C ARG A 127 2.87 -11.45 7.72
N LEU A 128 4.17 -11.66 7.80
CA LEU A 128 5.16 -10.58 7.68
C LEU A 128 5.21 -10.07 6.22
N LEU A 129 4.62 -8.91 6.00
CA LEU A 129 4.43 -8.32 4.66
C LEU A 129 5.74 -7.97 3.94
N ILE A 130 6.82 -7.64 4.67
CA ILE A 130 8.09 -7.30 4.03
C ILE A 130 8.86 -8.52 3.49
N SER A 131 8.36 -9.74 3.69
CA SER A 131 8.97 -10.95 3.17
C SER A 131 8.97 -10.96 1.64
N ALA A 132 10.04 -11.49 1.03
CA ALA A 132 10.08 -11.71 -0.41
C ALA A 132 8.97 -12.68 -0.84
N THR A 133 8.28 -12.34 -1.92
CA THR A 133 7.36 -13.24 -2.61
C THR A 133 8.16 -14.27 -3.43
N ASP A 134 7.50 -15.25 -4.01
CA ASP A 134 8.11 -16.17 -4.98
C ASP A 134 8.01 -15.66 -6.44
N LEU A 135 7.56 -14.41 -6.63
CA LEU A 135 7.40 -13.78 -7.94
C LEU A 135 8.75 -13.25 -8.45
N PRO A 136 9.25 -13.72 -9.62
CA PRO A 136 10.51 -13.25 -10.16
C PRO A 136 10.39 -11.84 -10.73
N PHE A 137 11.46 -11.03 -10.60
CA PHE A 137 11.49 -9.65 -11.06
C PHE A 137 11.10 -9.50 -12.54
N ASP A 138 11.60 -10.37 -13.40
CA ASP A 138 11.37 -10.31 -14.85
C ASP A 138 9.90 -10.49 -15.23
N ALA A 139 9.09 -11.13 -14.38
CA ALA A 139 7.67 -11.34 -14.64
C ALA A 139 6.77 -10.15 -14.21
N ILE A 140 7.26 -9.24 -13.37
CA ILE A 140 6.42 -8.21 -12.72
C ILE A 140 5.78 -7.27 -13.74
N TYR A 141 6.52 -6.83 -14.76
CA TYR A 141 5.98 -5.92 -15.77
C TYR A 141 4.76 -6.52 -16.50
N ASP A 142 4.89 -7.74 -17.01
CA ASP A 142 3.81 -8.42 -17.72
C ASP A 142 2.65 -8.79 -16.79
N LEU A 143 2.95 -9.07 -15.53
CA LEU A 143 1.95 -9.39 -14.51
C LEU A 143 1.08 -8.16 -14.19
N VAL A 144 1.69 -7.02 -13.86
CA VAL A 144 0.97 -5.79 -13.52
C VAL A 144 0.05 -5.34 -14.65
N ASN A 145 0.51 -5.42 -15.90
CA ASN A 145 -0.28 -5.06 -17.09
C ASN A 145 -1.54 -5.90 -17.31
N GLN A 146 -1.71 -7.01 -16.58
CA GLN A 146 -2.94 -7.82 -16.65
C GLN A 146 -4.07 -7.26 -15.75
N TYR A 147 -3.75 -6.29 -14.89
CA TYR A 147 -4.67 -5.68 -13.91
C TYR A 147 -5.04 -4.23 -14.24
N ASP A 148 -4.64 -3.69 -15.40
CA ASP A 148 -4.98 -2.34 -15.87
C ASP A 148 -6.27 -2.28 -16.71
#